data_e7a4b356d2f70361cd5ab3ddd72c522e
#
_entry.id   e7a4b356d2f70361cd5ab3ddd72c522e
#
_cell.length_a   1.000
_cell.length_b   1.000
_cell.length_c   1.000
_cell.angle_alpha   90.00
_cell.angle_beta   90.00
_cell.angle_gamma   90.00
#
_symmetry.space_group_name_H-M   'P 1'
#
loop_
_entity.id
_entity.type
_entity.pdbx_description
1 polymer ?
#
loop_
_entity_poly.entity_id
_entity_poly.type
_entity_poly.pdbx_seq_one_letter_code
_entity_poly.pdbx_strand_id
1 'polypeptide(L)'
;MSEALTPFQIQLLLYYLEAEPSKRTVTDSARSLGVGKWAITRAMDAMEKQGIVERLEHRKTALTVPGIQLAEEYRRKFYVFRRYMQYLDVPLSQIRENALQGLAAGFSDAFMDRLSEQESRMEIKEHFAGRQRFHGGEICDLLEDGSYHFPFIIYREQMKNHSNISMANQGFEHPCELMVKDHQGLVYLTVKTVSAQSASSGKQMEGRIQKLQYLCDGEFRDGGMDGRYIYFPATALQFISMGKGRDTLLHGSVCLKMQCSVGEMHMPESTAVFTVFIH
;
A
#
# COMPACT_ATOMS: atom_id res chain seq x y z
N MET A 1 3.45 22.11 22.19
CA MET A 1 3.80 21.65 20.85
C MET A 1 5.26 21.21 20.91
N SER A 2 5.55 19.92 20.65
CA SER A 2 6.95 19.45 20.57
C SER A 2 7.60 20.12 19.36
N GLU A 3 8.78 20.67 19.54
CA GLU A 3 9.57 21.26 18.47
C GLU A 3 9.98 20.16 17.49
N ALA A 4 9.83 20.40 16.18
CA ALA A 4 10.18 19.40 15.16
C ALA A 4 11.69 19.06 15.24
N LEU A 5 12.01 17.77 15.08
CA LEU A 5 13.38 17.31 15.09
C LEU A 5 14.12 17.77 13.82
N THR A 6 15.35 18.23 14.01
CA THR A 6 16.26 18.53 12.89
C THR A 6 16.72 17.24 12.20
N PRO A 7 17.21 17.29 10.93
CA PRO A 7 17.75 16.12 10.23
C PRO A 7 18.82 15.40 11.06
N PHE A 8 19.67 16.13 11.75
CA PHE A 8 20.74 15.59 12.58
C PHE A 8 20.20 14.90 13.85
N GLN A 9 19.16 15.46 14.48
CA GLN A 9 18.51 14.82 15.62
C GLN A 9 17.80 13.51 15.20
N ILE A 10 17.15 13.49 14.04
CA ILE A 10 16.56 12.26 13.48
C ILE A 10 17.66 11.22 13.23
N GLN A 11 18.77 11.61 12.63
CA GLN A 11 19.91 10.72 12.40
C GLN A 11 20.47 10.15 13.71
N LEU A 12 20.60 10.97 14.75
CA LEU A 12 21.08 10.56 16.07
C LEU A 12 20.06 9.63 16.77
N LEU A 13 18.78 9.92 16.63
CA LEU A 13 17.68 9.12 17.15
C LEU A 13 17.71 7.68 16.56
N LEU A 14 17.84 7.58 15.23
CA LEU A 14 17.96 6.32 14.51
C LEU A 14 19.23 5.55 14.93
N TYR A 15 20.35 6.24 15.11
CA TYR A 15 21.57 5.63 15.60
C TYR A 15 21.37 5.04 17.00
N TYR A 16 20.73 5.75 17.93
CA TYR A 16 20.46 5.22 19.28
C TYR A 16 19.48 4.06 19.30
N LEU A 17 18.55 3.97 18.35
CA LEU A 17 17.66 2.83 18.23
C LEU A 17 18.44 1.56 17.86
N GLU A 18 19.39 1.66 16.91
CA GLU A 18 20.12 0.53 16.34
C GLU A 18 21.38 0.16 17.11
N ALA A 19 22.03 1.14 17.78
CA ALA A 19 23.29 0.92 18.46
C ALA A 19 23.12 0.09 19.74
N GLU A 20 24.09 -0.79 20.01
CA GLU A 20 24.18 -1.48 21.29
C GLU A 20 24.27 -0.47 22.45
N PRO A 21 23.67 -0.76 23.62
CA PRO A 21 23.71 0.15 24.78
C PRO A 21 25.12 0.60 25.19
N SER A 22 26.13 -0.25 24.99
CA SER A 22 27.55 0.06 25.25
C SER A 22 28.12 1.15 24.34
N LYS A 23 27.56 1.29 23.13
CA LYS A 23 28.00 2.26 22.10
C LYS A 23 27.18 3.55 22.08
N ARG A 24 26.20 3.70 22.96
CA ARG A 24 25.37 4.90 23.07
C ARG A 24 26.05 5.98 23.90
N THR A 25 27.30 6.29 23.57
CA THR A 25 28.10 7.36 24.22
C THR A 25 28.29 8.52 23.26
N VAL A 26 28.55 9.72 23.78
CA VAL A 26 28.90 10.91 22.94
C VAL A 26 30.09 10.62 22.03
N THR A 27 31.10 9.89 22.52
CA THR A 27 32.32 9.61 21.74
C THR A 27 32.02 8.62 20.61
N ASP A 28 31.28 7.55 20.87
CA ASP A 28 30.97 6.55 19.84
C ASP A 28 29.98 7.07 18.83
N SER A 29 28.97 7.83 19.26
CA SER A 29 28.04 8.53 18.36
C SER A 29 28.76 9.50 17.44
N ALA A 30 29.67 10.31 17.97
CA ALA A 30 30.46 11.25 17.18
C ALA A 30 31.32 10.56 16.13
N ARG A 31 31.96 9.44 16.50
CA ARG A 31 32.76 8.62 15.57
C ARG A 31 31.90 7.98 14.49
N SER A 32 30.77 7.37 14.89
CA SER A 32 29.88 6.66 13.97
C SER A 32 29.22 7.60 12.96
N LEU A 33 28.84 8.80 13.39
CA LEU A 33 28.15 9.79 12.55
C LEU A 33 29.12 10.77 11.84
N GLY A 34 30.41 10.67 12.11
CA GLY A 34 31.43 11.52 11.47
C GLY A 34 31.33 13.00 11.87
N VAL A 35 30.90 13.32 13.10
CA VAL A 35 30.69 14.68 13.58
C VAL A 35 31.46 14.98 14.86
N GLY A 36 31.57 16.25 15.22
CA GLY A 36 32.20 16.67 16.47
C GLY A 36 31.34 16.31 17.71
N LYS A 37 32.01 15.98 18.83
CA LYS A 37 31.33 15.67 20.10
C LYS A 37 30.38 16.78 20.58
N TRP A 38 30.73 18.03 20.28
CA TRP A 38 29.91 19.19 20.62
C TRP A 38 28.55 19.15 19.92
N ALA A 39 28.51 18.74 18.64
CA ALA A 39 27.24 18.60 17.89
C ALA A 39 26.34 17.53 18.51
N ILE A 40 26.93 16.38 18.91
CA ILE A 40 26.20 15.32 19.62
C ILE A 40 25.64 15.85 20.94
N THR A 41 26.48 16.50 21.78
CA THR A 41 26.06 17.01 23.08
C THR A 41 24.89 17.97 22.94
N ARG A 42 25.00 18.94 22.00
CA ARG A 42 23.94 19.92 21.76
C ARG A 42 22.61 19.27 21.29
N ALA A 43 22.71 18.29 20.40
CA ALA A 43 21.51 17.55 19.95
C ALA A 43 20.87 16.76 21.09
N MET A 44 21.70 16.09 21.90
CA MET A 44 21.25 15.35 23.09
C MET A 44 20.57 16.28 24.12
N ASP A 45 21.14 17.47 24.42
CA ASP A 45 20.55 18.44 25.34
C ASP A 45 19.14 18.87 24.88
N ALA A 46 18.95 19.04 23.57
CA ALA A 46 17.65 19.38 23.00
C ALA A 46 16.65 18.20 23.09
N MET A 47 17.11 16.98 22.75
CA MET A 47 16.27 15.76 22.82
C MET A 47 15.94 15.37 24.25
N GLU A 48 16.84 15.59 25.22
CA GLU A 48 16.59 15.36 26.65
C GLU A 48 15.51 16.31 27.18
N LYS A 49 15.56 17.60 26.81
CA LYS A 49 14.51 18.57 27.16
C LYS A 49 13.13 18.21 26.59
N GLN A 50 13.11 17.49 25.48
CA GLN A 50 11.87 16.97 24.86
C GLN A 50 11.45 15.62 25.46
N GLY A 51 12.22 15.04 26.38
CA GLY A 51 11.92 13.74 26.98
C GLY A 51 12.14 12.53 26.05
N ILE A 52 12.91 12.71 24.97
CA ILE A 52 13.20 11.67 23.97
C ILE A 52 14.36 10.76 24.43
N VAL A 53 15.38 11.36 25.04
CA VAL A 53 16.54 10.65 25.57
C VAL A 53 16.74 10.98 27.05
N GLU A 54 17.42 10.09 27.76
CA GLU A 54 17.86 10.29 29.13
C GLU A 54 19.36 9.99 29.23
N ARG A 55 20.05 10.71 30.12
CA ARG A 55 21.46 10.48 30.42
C ARG A 55 21.55 9.52 31.59
N LEU A 56 22.25 8.43 31.38
CA LEU A 56 22.54 7.44 32.41
C LEU A 56 23.93 7.68 33.02
N GLU A 57 24.21 6.97 34.11
CA GLU A 57 25.55 6.91 34.69
C GLU A 57 26.60 6.45 33.67
N HIS A 58 27.86 6.78 33.93
CA HIS A 58 28.99 6.45 33.04
C HIS A 58 28.90 7.03 31.61
N ARG A 59 28.27 8.21 31.43
CA ARG A 59 28.16 8.94 30.16
C ARG A 59 27.42 8.17 29.06
N LYS A 60 26.58 7.24 29.42
CA LYS A 60 25.69 6.54 28.50
C LYS A 60 24.41 7.32 28.27
N THR A 61 23.78 7.06 27.13
CA THR A 61 22.48 7.63 26.77
C THR A 61 21.51 6.49 26.49
N ALA A 62 20.28 6.62 26.96
CA ALA A 62 19.18 5.73 26.61
C ALA A 62 18.05 6.51 25.94
N LEU A 63 17.29 5.83 25.10
CA LEU A 63 16.00 6.33 24.64
C LEU A 63 14.99 6.10 25.76
N THR A 64 14.15 7.09 26.03
CA THR A 64 12.96 6.92 26.88
C THR A 64 11.90 6.09 26.17
N VAL A 65 10.85 5.65 26.88
CA VAL A 65 9.74 4.94 26.22
C VAL A 65 9.12 5.75 25.08
N PRO A 66 8.78 7.05 25.25
CA PRO A 66 8.36 7.89 24.13
C PRO A 66 9.44 8.03 23.04
N GLY A 67 10.71 8.08 23.44
CA GLY A 67 11.84 8.16 22.51
C GLY A 67 11.97 6.92 21.63
N ILE A 68 11.75 5.73 22.17
CA ILE A 68 11.72 4.46 21.41
C ILE A 68 10.57 4.48 20.38
N GLN A 69 9.36 4.85 20.82
CA GLN A 69 8.20 4.93 19.91
C GLN A 69 8.43 5.91 18.77
N LEU A 70 8.98 7.08 19.07
CA LEU A 70 9.32 8.09 18.08
C LEU A 70 10.42 7.58 17.12
N ALA A 71 11.44 6.91 17.64
CA ALA A 71 12.53 6.35 16.84
C ALA A 71 12.04 5.28 15.87
N GLU A 72 11.13 4.40 16.32
CA GLU A 72 10.50 3.38 15.48
C GLU A 72 9.65 4.01 14.37
N GLU A 73 8.89 5.06 14.69
CA GLU A 73 8.12 5.81 13.70
C GLU A 73 9.04 6.42 12.62
N TYR A 74 10.11 7.11 13.04
CA TYR A 74 11.08 7.68 12.10
C TYR A 74 11.83 6.61 11.32
N ARG A 75 12.13 5.45 11.91
CA ARG A 75 12.75 4.32 11.21
C ARG A 75 11.88 3.82 10.08
N ARG A 76 10.58 3.60 10.34
CA ARG A 76 9.61 3.19 9.33
C ARG A 76 9.50 4.21 8.20
N LYS A 77 9.30 5.50 8.54
CA LYS A 77 9.23 6.59 7.56
C LYS A 77 10.51 6.71 6.73
N PHE A 78 11.67 6.58 7.37
CA PHE A 78 12.98 6.62 6.70
C PHE A 78 13.15 5.46 5.71
N TYR A 79 12.72 4.27 6.09
CA TYR A 79 12.75 3.09 5.22
C TYR A 79 11.92 3.32 3.95
N VAL A 80 10.67 3.74 4.09
CA VAL A 80 9.76 4.02 2.97
C VAL A 80 10.35 5.07 2.03
N PHE A 81 10.87 6.18 2.57
CA PHE A 81 11.52 7.21 1.76
C PHE A 81 12.72 6.68 0.99
N ARG A 82 13.58 5.93 1.68
CA ARG A 82 14.76 5.34 1.06
C ARG A 82 14.40 4.43 -0.11
N ARG A 83 13.43 3.53 0.10
CA ARG A 83 12.95 2.60 -0.92
C ARG A 83 12.35 3.35 -2.11
N TYR A 84 11.51 4.33 -1.86
CA TYR A 84 10.90 5.12 -2.92
C TYR A 84 11.94 5.89 -3.75
N MET A 85 12.93 6.50 -3.10
CA MET A 85 14.01 7.19 -3.81
C MET A 85 14.88 6.22 -4.63
N GLN A 86 15.15 5.01 -4.13
CA GLN A 86 15.84 3.97 -4.89
C GLN A 86 15.04 3.60 -6.15
N TYR A 87 13.74 3.44 -6.02
CA TYR A 87 12.86 3.16 -7.16
C TYR A 87 12.88 4.28 -8.21
N LEU A 88 13.04 5.53 -7.78
CA LEU A 88 13.18 6.68 -8.69
C LEU A 88 14.60 6.86 -9.24
N ASP A 89 15.52 5.92 -9.02
CA ASP A 89 16.94 5.98 -9.39
C ASP A 89 17.68 7.23 -8.86
N VAL A 90 17.28 7.71 -7.68
CA VAL A 90 18.06 8.75 -6.98
C VAL A 90 19.43 8.17 -6.62
N PRO A 91 20.54 8.89 -6.88
CA PRO A 91 21.88 8.38 -6.57
C PRO A 91 21.99 7.97 -5.09
N LEU A 92 22.50 6.76 -4.82
CA LEU A 92 22.62 6.19 -3.46
C LEU A 92 23.29 7.11 -2.46
N SER A 93 24.27 7.91 -2.92
CA SER A 93 24.97 8.90 -2.11
C SER A 93 24.10 10.05 -1.60
N GLN A 94 22.97 10.31 -2.26
CA GLN A 94 22.05 11.42 -1.91
C GLN A 94 20.83 10.95 -1.13
N ILE A 95 20.48 9.66 -1.19
CA ILE A 95 19.23 9.13 -0.63
C ILE A 95 19.13 9.41 0.86
N ARG A 96 20.20 9.12 1.63
CA ARG A 96 20.18 9.29 3.08
C ARG A 96 19.93 10.74 3.50
N GLU A 97 20.63 11.67 2.89
CA GLU A 97 20.49 13.08 3.20
C GLU A 97 19.11 13.61 2.82
N ASN A 98 18.65 13.31 1.60
CA ASN A 98 17.32 13.71 1.14
C ASN A 98 16.19 13.15 2.03
N ALA A 99 16.31 11.89 2.47
CA ALA A 99 15.34 11.29 3.38
C ALA A 99 15.30 12.01 4.74
N LEU A 100 16.46 12.31 5.34
CA LEU A 100 16.53 13.02 6.62
C LEU A 100 16.00 14.45 6.50
N GLN A 101 16.30 15.16 5.41
CA GLN A 101 15.79 16.51 5.16
C GLN A 101 14.27 16.50 4.99
N GLY A 102 13.74 15.56 4.19
CA GLY A 102 12.30 15.40 3.98
C GLY A 102 11.56 15.10 5.29
N LEU A 103 12.08 14.16 6.10
CA LEU A 103 11.48 13.83 7.39
C LEU A 103 11.50 15.00 8.38
N ALA A 104 12.56 15.80 8.39
CA ALA A 104 12.66 16.98 9.26
C ALA A 104 11.75 18.12 8.82
N ALA A 105 11.49 18.24 7.51
CA ALA A 105 10.53 19.22 6.98
C ALA A 105 9.08 18.89 7.40
N GLY A 106 8.82 17.62 7.70
CA GLY A 106 7.52 17.11 8.09
C GLY A 106 6.59 16.86 6.87
N PHE A 107 5.90 15.75 6.89
CA PHE A 107 4.87 15.44 5.92
C PHE A 107 3.59 15.04 6.66
N SER A 108 2.43 15.29 6.03
CA SER A 108 1.16 14.85 6.58
C SER A 108 1.10 13.31 6.59
N ASP A 109 0.36 12.75 7.54
CA ASP A 109 0.16 11.30 7.62
C ASP A 109 -0.45 10.76 6.32
N ALA A 110 -1.39 11.50 5.73
CA ALA A 110 -1.98 11.13 4.43
C ALA A 110 -0.94 11.02 3.30
N PHE A 111 0.09 11.87 3.29
CA PHE A 111 1.18 11.74 2.31
C PHE A 111 2.02 10.49 2.59
N MET A 112 2.35 10.24 3.87
CA MET A 112 3.14 9.07 4.27
C MET A 112 2.40 7.76 3.99
N ASP A 113 1.08 7.72 4.21
CA ASP A 113 0.25 6.56 3.89
C ASP A 113 0.27 6.25 2.38
N ARG A 114 0.14 7.28 1.54
CA ARG A 114 0.23 7.11 0.09
C ARG A 114 1.60 6.67 -0.38
N LEU A 115 2.66 7.16 0.26
CA LEU A 115 4.01 6.75 -0.04
C LEU A 115 4.27 5.29 0.36
N SER A 116 3.76 4.87 1.51
CA SER A 116 3.82 3.47 1.97
C SER A 116 3.03 2.54 1.04
N GLU A 117 1.83 2.94 0.60
CA GLU A 117 1.05 2.19 -0.38
C GLU A 117 1.81 2.03 -1.71
N GLN A 118 2.50 3.08 -2.17
CA GLN A 118 3.31 3.01 -3.37
C GLN A 118 4.54 2.12 -3.19
N GLU A 119 5.18 2.15 -2.04
CA GLU A 119 6.32 1.29 -1.71
C GLU A 119 5.92 -0.19 -1.75
N SER A 120 4.77 -0.56 -1.15
CA SER A 120 4.25 -1.93 -1.22
C SER A 120 3.98 -2.39 -2.66
N ARG A 121 3.45 -1.52 -3.52
CA ARG A 121 3.29 -1.85 -4.96
C ARG A 121 4.62 -2.11 -5.65
N MET A 122 5.64 -1.31 -5.33
CA MET A 122 6.98 -1.48 -5.87
C MET A 122 7.61 -2.81 -5.42
N GLU A 123 7.46 -3.15 -4.15
CA GLU A 123 7.93 -4.41 -3.60
C GLU A 123 7.30 -5.62 -4.31
N ILE A 124 5.97 -5.60 -4.49
CA ILE A 124 5.26 -6.63 -5.26
C ILE A 124 5.82 -6.71 -6.68
N LYS A 125 5.99 -5.58 -7.37
CA LYS A 125 6.53 -5.54 -8.75
C LYS A 125 7.94 -6.11 -8.84
N GLU A 126 8.83 -5.75 -7.92
CA GLU A 126 10.21 -6.26 -7.88
C GLU A 126 10.24 -7.76 -7.62
N HIS A 127 9.43 -8.24 -6.66
CA HIS A 127 9.37 -9.66 -6.30
C HIS A 127 8.89 -10.55 -7.46
N PHE A 128 7.87 -10.09 -8.18
CA PHE A 128 7.26 -10.86 -9.26
C PHE A 128 7.77 -10.46 -10.66
N ALA A 129 8.81 -9.64 -10.77
CA ALA A 129 9.38 -9.24 -12.04
C ALA A 129 9.79 -10.45 -12.88
N GLY A 130 9.29 -10.52 -14.13
CA GLY A 130 9.61 -11.60 -15.06
C GLY A 130 8.89 -12.94 -14.80
N ARG A 131 8.09 -13.08 -13.75
CA ARG A 131 7.25 -14.28 -13.55
C ARG A 131 6.08 -14.27 -14.50
N GLN A 132 5.95 -15.34 -15.28
CA GLN A 132 4.88 -15.45 -16.28
C GLN A 132 3.53 -15.83 -15.70
N ARG A 133 3.50 -16.51 -14.54
CA ARG A 133 2.26 -16.93 -13.86
C ARG A 133 2.48 -17.04 -12.36
N PHE A 134 1.54 -16.45 -11.61
CA PHE A 134 1.44 -16.59 -10.16
C PHE A 134 0.01 -16.21 -9.75
N HIS A 135 -0.41 -16.57 -8.54
CA HIS A 135 -1.76 -16.25 -8.06
C HIS A 135 -1.74 -15.19 -6.97
N GLY A 136 -2.90 -14.56 -6.74
CA GLY A 136 -3.01 -13.46 -5.79
C GLY A 136 -2.70 -13.84 -4.34
N GLY A 137 -2.77 -15.11 -3.96
CA GLY A 137 -2.33 -15.59 -2.65
C GLY A 137 -0.84 -15.37 -2.42
N GLU A 138 0.00 -15.57 -3.44
CA GLU A 138 1.45 -15.32 -3.35
C GLU A 138 1.77 -13.83 -3.12
N ILE A 139 0.89 -12.92 -3.57
CA ILE A 139 1.00 -11.49 -3.25
C ILE A 139 0.68 -11.26 -1.76
N CYS A 140 -0.35 -11.95 -1.24
CA CYS A 140 -0.73 -11.83 0.16
C CYS A 140 0.33 -12.39 1.12
N ASP A 141 1.12 -13.39 0.69
CA ASP A 141 2.26 -13.90 1.45
C ASP A 141 3.38 -12.86 1.63
N LEU A 142 3.50 -11.92 0.68
CA LEU A 142 4.49 -10.84 0.71
C LEU A 142 4.04 -9.62 1.50
N LEU A 143 2.74 -9.36 1.54
CA LEU A 143 2.18 -8.15 2.15
C LEU A 143 1.96 -8.33 3.66
N GLU A 144 2.15 -7.24 4.41
CA GLU A 144 1.73 -7.16 5.79
C GLU A 144 0.20 -7.11 5.91
N ASP A 145 -0.32 -7.42 7.10
CA ASP A 145 -1.75 -7.26 7.40
C ASP A 145 -2.18 -5.82 7.17
N GLY A 146 -3.21 -5.63 6.34
CA GLY A 146 -3.65 -4.28 5.98
C GLY A 146 -4.59 -4.25 4.78
N SER A 147 -4.88 -3.03 4.35
CA SER A 147 -5.75 -2.73 3.22
C SER A 147 -4.97 -2.04 2.10
N TYR A 148 -5.05 -2.58 0.89
CA TYR A 148 -4.32 -2.14 -0.29
C TYR A 148 -5.28 -1.84 -1.42
N HIS A 149 -5.08 -0.72 -2.12
CA HIS A 149 -6.00 -0.29 -3.16
C HIS A 149 -5.36 -0.43 -4.54
N PHE A 150 -6.06 -1.10 -5.45
CA PHE A 150 -5.60 -1.32 -6.81
C PHE A 150 -6.62 -0.89 -7.84
N PRO A 151 -6.20 -0.22 -8.93
CA PRO A 151 -7.08 0.06 -10.06
C PRO A 151 -7.49 -1.24 -10.75
N PHE A 152 -8.71 -1.28 -11.22
CA PHE A 152 -9.25 -2.42 -11.95
C PHE A 152 -10.13 -2.00 -13.11
N ILE A 153 -10.38 -2.93 -14.02
CA ILE A 153 -11.36 -2.82 -15.10
C ILE A 153 -12.11 -4.15 -15.20
N ILE A 154 -13.40 -4.10 -15.50
CA ILE A 154 -14.19 -5.27 -15.83
C ILE A 154 -14.42 -5.28 -17.34
N TYR A 155 -13.85 -6.28 -18.02
CA TYR A 155 -13.97 -6.46 -19.44
C TYR A 155 -15.11 -7.40 -19.81
N ARG A 156 -15.68 -7.22 -21.00
CA ARG A 156 -16.56 -8.21 -21.64
C ARG A 156 -15.72 -9.33 -22.23
N GLU A 157 -16.27 -10.52 -22.31
CA GLU A 157 -15.64 -11.63 -23.04
C GLU A 157 -15.54 -11.35 -24.53
N GLN A 158 -16.50 -10.60 -25.07
CA GLN A 158 -16.53 -10.23 -26.49
C GLN A 158 -16.70 -8.72 -26.66
N MET A 159 -16.00 -8.16 -27.64
CA MET A 159 -16.14 -6.74 -27.99
C MET A 159 -17.54 -6.47 -28.55
N LYS A 160 -18.17 -5.39 -28.08
CA LYS A 160 -19.46 -4.93 -28.57
C LYS A 160 -19.43 -3.40 -28.73
N ASN A 161 -19.88 -2.89 -29.88
CA ASN A 161 -19.92 -1.46 -30.16
C ASN A 161 -18.57 -0.77 -29.95
N HIS A 162 -17.50 -1.36 -30.47
CA HIS A 162 -16.11 -0.86 -30.36
C HIS A 162 -15.59 -0.70 -28.91
N SER A 163 -16.28 -1.30 -27.91
CA SER A 163 -15.86 -1.28 -26.51
C SER A 163 -15.82 -2.69 -25.96
N ASN A 164 -14.71 -3.00 -25.29
CA ASN A 164 -14.55 -4.23 -24.51
C ASN A 164 -14.86 -4.05 -23.02
N ILE A 165 -15.16 -2.80 -22.57
CA ILE A 165 -15.49 -2.54 -21.15
C ILE A 165 -16.92 -3.00 -20.87
N SER A 166 -17.10 -3.81 -19.85
CA SER A 166 -18.40 -4.27 -19.38
C SER A 166 -19.20 -3.13 -18.73
N MET A 167 -20.52 -3.13 -18.92
CA MET A 167 -21.38 -2.21 -18.15
C MET A 167 -21.28 -2.46 -16.64
N ALA A 168 -20.98 -3.67 -16.21
CA ALA A 168 -20.75 -4.00 -14.81
C ALA A 168 -19.61 -3.18 -14.19
N ASN A 169 -18.65 -2.69 -14.98
CA ASN A 169 -17.58 -1.81 -14.49
C ASN A 169 -18.13 -0.52 -13.86
N GLN A 170 -19.29 -0.03 -14.32
CA GLN A 170 -19.96 1.14 -13.75
C GLN A 170 -20.72 0.82 -12.47
N GLY A 171 -20.99 -0.45 -12.20
CA GLY A 171 -21.71 -0.93 -11.01
C GLY A 171 -20.85 -1.01 -9.75
N PHE A 172 -19.57 -0.65 -9.84
CA PHE A 172 -18.64 -0.64 -8.70
C PHE A 172 -17.93 0.70 -8.57
N GLU A 173 -17.53 1.03 -7.35
CA GLU A 173 -16.60 2.13 -7.07
C GLU A 173 -15.16 1.68 -7.38
N HIS A 174 -14.31 2.63 -7.71
CA HIS A 174 -12.88 2.43 -7.97
C HIS A 174 -12.06 3.22 -6.96
N PRO A 175 -10.92 2.68 -6.51
CA PRO A 175 -10.32 1.38 -6.80
C PRO A 175 -11.00 0.21 -6.06
N CYS A 176 -10.59 -1.05 -6.35
CA CYS A 176 -10.90 -2.18 -5.48
C CYS A 176 -9.94 -2.19 -4.29
N GLU A 177 -10.34 -2.89 -3.23
CA GLU A 177 -9.56 -3.05 -2.01
C GLU A 177 -9.15 -4.52 -1.84
N LEU A 178 -7.85 -4.77 -1.65
CA LEU A 178 -7.32 -6.05 -1.20
C LEU A 178 -7.07 -5.96 0.30
N MET A 179 -7.86 -6.66 1.09
CA MET A 179 -7.64 -6.78 2.53
C MET A 179 -6.83 -8.04 2.80
N VAL A 180 -5.65 -7.88 3.41
CA VAL A 180 -4.77 -8.98 3.79
C VAL A 180 -4.82 -9.14 5.31
N LYS A 181 -4.97 -10.38 5.75
CA LYS A 181 -4.90 -10.77 7.15
C LYS A 181 -4.32 -12.19 7.26
N ASP A 182 -3.32 -12.36 8.09
CA ASP A 182 -2.65 -13.65 8.32
C ASP A 182 -2.24 -14.33 7.00
N HIS A 183 -1.65 -13.57 6.06
CA HIS A 183 -1.27 -13.99 4.69
C HIS A 183 -2.43 -14.45 3.79
N GLN A 184 -3.68 -14.21 4.19
CA GLN A 184 -4.85 -14.46 3.37
C GLN A 184 -5.45 -13.15 2.88
N GLY A 185 -5.85 -13.10 1.62
CA GLY A 185 -6.40 -11.89 1.02
C GLY A 185 -7.80 -12.08 0.48
N LEU A 186 -8.63 -11.04 0.69
CA LEU A 186 -9.95 -10.90 0.07
C LEU A 186 -9.97 -9.63 -0.78
N VAL A 187 -10.47 -9.75 -2.00
CA VAL A 187 -10.70 -8.61 -2.90
C VAL A 187 -12.11 -8.11 -2.68
N TYR A 188 -12.24 -6.87 -2.23
CA TYR A 188 -13.50 -6.18 -1.99
C TYR A 188 -13.83 -5.24 -3.14
N LEU A 189 -15.06 -5.34 -3.63
CA LEU A 189 -15.66 -4.46 -4.62
C LEU A 189 -16.83 -3.73 -3.99
N THR A 190 -16.78 -2.40 -3.95
CA THR A 190 -17.87 -1.58 -3.43
C THR A 190 -18.94 -1.40 -4.51
N VAL A 191 -20.12 -1.96 -4.29
CA VAL A 191 -21.26 -1.87 -5.21
C VAL A 191 -21.88 -0.49 -5.15
N LYS A 192 -22.13 0.10 -6.31
CA LYS A 192 -22.92 1.33 -6.45
C LYS A 192 -24.15 1.11 -7.31
N THR A 193 -25.16 1.91 -7.06
CA THR A 193 -26.37 1.97 -7.90
C THR A 193 -26.04 2.75 -9.18
N VAL A 194 -26.40 2.20 -10.31
CA VAL A 194 -26.26 2.83 -11.63
C VAL A 194 -27.64 3.23 -12.13
N SER A 195 -27.83 4.51 -12.39
CA SER A 195 -29.06 5.02 -13.00
C SER A 195 -28.89 5.15 -14.50
N ALA A 196 -29.79 4.57 -15.26
CA ALA A 196 -29.82 4.65 -16.71
C ALA A 196 -31.24 4.90 -17.22
N GLN A 197 -31.38 5.65 -18.32
CA GLN A 197 -32.67 5.87 -18.96
C GLN A 197 -33.02 4.66 -19.85
N SER A 198 -34.18 4.09 -19.66
CA SER A 198 -34.68 3.00 -20.52
C SER A 198 -34.88 3.48 -21.94
N ALA A 199 -34.26 2.84 -22.91
CA ALA A 199 -34.41 3.17 -24.33
C ALA A 199 -35.83 2.95 -24.85
N SER A 200 -36.64 2.07 -24.22
CA SER A 200 -37.99 1.72 -24.64
C SER A 200 -39.08 2.56 -23.96
N SER A 201 -38.88 2.98 -22.70
CA SER A 201 -39.91 3.66 -21.93
C SER A 201 -39.55 5.10 -21.55
N GLY A 202 -38.30 5.54 -21.76
CA GLY A 202 -37.80 6.85 -21.32
C GLY A 202 -37.72 7.00 -19.79
N LYS A 203 -38.13 6.01 -19.01
CA LYS A 203 -38.09 6.04 -17.54
C LYS A 203 -36.68 5.84 -17.03
N GLN A 204 -36.34 6.58 -15.97
CA GLN A 204 -35.09 6.36 -15.24
C GLN A 204 -35.20 5.02 -14.48
N MET A 205 -34.25 4.14 -14.70
CA MET A 205 -34.17 2.84 -14.06
C MET A 205 -32.86 2.75 -13.27
N GLU A 206 -32.94 2.18 -12.08
CA GLU A 206 -31.79 1.96 -11.24
C GLU A 206 -31.37 0.49 -11.31
N GLY A 207 -30.10 0.27 -11.56
CA GLY A 207 -29.49 -1.07 -11.61
C GLY A 207 -28.48 -1.25 -10.50
N ARG A 208 -28.48 -2.44 -9.91
CA ARG A 208 -27.50 -2.84 -8.88
C ARG A 208 -27.08 -4.29 -9.09
N ILE A 209 -25.80 -4.57 -8.83
CA ILE A 209 -25.28 -5.93 -8.82
C ILE A 209 -25.76 -6.60 -7.53
N GLN A 210 -26.42 -7.75 -7.67
CA GLN A 210 -27.02 -8.51 -6.57
C GLN A 210 -26.26 -9.78 -6.21
N LYS A 211 -25.61 -10.41 -7.21
CA LYS A 211 -24.84 -11.61 -7.03
C LYS A 211 -23.61 -11.57 -7.92
N LEU A 212 -22.51 -12.05 -7.38
CA LEU A 212 -21.25 -12.24 -8.09
C LEU A 212 -20.74 -13.64 -7.79
N GLN A 213 -20.33 -14.35 -8.83
CA GLN A 213 -19.58 -15.59 -8.75
C GLN A 213 -18.22 -15.39 -9.42
N TYR A 214 -17.21 -16.06 -8.94
CA TYR A 214 -15.85 -16.05 -9.48
C TYR A 214 -15.43 -17.45 -9.89
N LEU A 215 -14.68 -17.55 -10.98
CA LEU A 215 -14.16 -18.82 -11.47
C LEU A 215 -12.94 -19.24 -10.64
N CYS A 216 -12.99 -20.43 -10.07
CA CYS A 216 -11.90 -21.04 -9.33
C CYS A 216 -11.85 -22.54 -9.63
N ASP A 217 -10.70 -23.05 -10.05
CA ASP A 217 -10.49 -24.46 -10.37
C ASP A 217 -11.50 -25.04 -11.39
N GLY A 218 -11.90 -24.22 -12.36
CA GLY A 218 -12.85 -24.60 -13.41
C GLY A 218 -14.31 -24.49 -13.03
N GLU A 219 -14.66 -24.11 -11.80
CA GLU A 219 -16.01 -23.97 -11.31
C GLU A 219 -16.31 -22.55 -10.83
N PHE A 220 -17.55 -22.08 -11.04
CA PHE A 220 -18.01 -20.81 -10.48
C PHE A 220 -18.43 -20.99 -9.03
N ARG A 221 -17.82 -20.22 -8.14
CA ARG A 221 -18.11 -20.17 -6.70
C ARG A 221 -18.75 -18.83 -6.34
N ASP A 222 -19.69 -18.85 -5.39
CA ASP A 222 -20.34 -17.63 -4.93
C ASP A 222 -19.34 -16.74 -4.18
N GLY A 223 -19.31 -15.45 -4.54
CA GLY A 223 -18.65 -14.41 -3.76
C GLY A 223 -19.42 -14.11 -2.48
N GLY A 224 -18.71 -13.66 -1.44
CA GLY A 224 -19.34 -13.16 -0.23
C GLY A 224 -19.97 -11.78 -0.47
N MET A 225 -21.00 -11.47 0.34
CA MET A 225 -21.63 -10.14 0.32
C MET A 225 -21.83 -9.65 1.76
N ASP A 226 -21.44 -8.40 2.01
CA ASP A 226 -21.65 -7.71 3.25
C ASP A 226 -22.05 -6.25 2.98
N GLY A 227 -23.32 -5.93 3.21
CA GLY A 227 -23.87 -4.61 2.94
C GLY A 227 -23.72 -4.19 1.47
N ARG A 228 -22.81 -3.25 1.21
CA ARG A 228 -22.49 -2.77 -0.13
C ARG A 228 -21.21 -3.39 -0.72
N TYR A 229 -20.59 -4.30 0.00
CA TYR A 229 -19.37 -4.94 -0.44
C TYR A 229 -19.66 -6.32 -0.99
N ILE A 230 -19.08 -6.63 -2.15
CA ILE A 230 -18.98 -7.98 -2.68
C ILE A 230 -17.51 -8.35 -2.66
N TYR A 231 -17.17 -9.57 -2.22
CA TYR A 231 -15.80 -9.98 -2.10
C TYR A 231 -15.55 -11.42 -2.54
N PHE A 232 -14.32 -11.68 -2.93
CA PHE A 232 -13.84 -13.02 -3.30
C PHE A 232 -12.37 -13.18 -2.89
N PRO A 233 -11.87 -14.42 -2.71
CA PRO A 233 -10.49 -14.64 -2.29
C PRO A 233 -9.49 -14.20 -3.36
N ALA A 234 -8.41 -13.57 -2.93
CA ALA A 234 -7.32 -13.13 -3.81
C ALA A 234 -6.69 -14.29 -4.60
N THR A 235 -6.73 -15.52 -4.05
CA THR A 235 -6.23 -16.74 -4.70
C THR A 235 -6.92 -17.05 -6.04
N ALA A 236 -8.12 -16.51 -6.27
CA ALA A 236 -8.83 -16.65 -7.56
C ALA A 236 -8.18 -15.81 -8.68
N LEU A 237 -7.40 -14.77 -8.34
CA LEU A 237 -6.70 -13.94 -9.31
C LEU A 237 -5.47 -14.68 -9.86
N GLN A 238 -5.38 -14.75 -11.19
CA GLN A 238 -4.19 -15.24 -11.88
C GLN A 238 -3.43 -14.05 -12.47
N PHE A 239 -2.18 -13.91 -12.07
CA PHE A 239 -1.32 -12.81 -12.46
C PHE A 239 -0.30 -13.21 -13.52
N ILE A 240 0.04 -12.23 -14.37
CA ILE A 240 1.20 -12.23 -15.24
C ILE A 240 2.01 -10.96 -15.02
N SER A 241 3.33 -11.06 -15.17
CA SER A 241 4.22 -9.90 -15.16
C SER A 241 4.55 -9.51 -16.60
N MET A 242 4.37 -8.24 -16.92
CA MET A 242 4.68 -7.64 -18.21
C MET A 242 5.65 -6.47 -18.04
N GLY A 243 6.47 -6.20 -19.05
CA GLY A 243 7.48 -5.14 -18.97
C GLY A 243 8.74 -5.54 -18.21
N LYS A 244 9.60 -4.55 -17.92
CA LYS A 244 10.86 -4.72 -17.18
C LYS A 244 11.17 -3.48 -16.36
N GLY A 245 11.86 -3.68 -15.24
CA GLY A 245 12.26 -2.57 -14.36
C GLY A 245 11.08 -1.74 -13.89
N ARG A 246 11.18 -0.42 -13.97
CA ARG A 246 10.10 0.49 -13.58
C ARG A 246 8.80 0.34 -14.39
N ASP A 247 8.92 -0.08 -15.65
CA ASP A 247 7.78 -0.31 -16.53
C ASP A 247 7.12 -1.69 -16.32
N THR A 248 7.54 -2.43 -15.29
CA THR A 248 6.86 -3.67 -14.89
C THR A 248 5.42 -3.36 -14.52
N LEU A 249 4.50 -4.07 -15.15
CA LEU A 249 3.07 -4.07 -14.87
C LEU A 249 2.66 -5.49 -14.50
N LEU A 250 2.02 -5.65 -13.36
CA LEU A 250 1.38 -6.92 -13.01
C LEU A 250 -0.10 -6.83 -13.36
N HIS A 251 -0.57 -7.80 -14.10
CA HIS A 251 -1.93 -7.89 -14.60
C HIS A 251 -2.56 -9.15 -14.01
N GLY A 252 -3.49 -8.98 -13.07
CA GLY A 252 -4.23 -10.07 -12.43
C GLY A 252 -5.65 -10.14 -12.94
N SER A 253 -6.14 -11.34 -13.28
CA SER A 253 -7.50 -11.48 -13.81
C SER A 253 -8.23 -12.70 -13.25
N VAL A 254 -9.55 -12.60 -13.21
CA VAL A 254 -10.49 -13.70 -12.90
C VAL A 254 -11.78 -13.53 -13.69
N CYS A 255 -12.34 -14.65 -14.16
CA CYS A 255 -13.68 -14.63 -14.77
C CYS A 255 -14.73 -14.48 -13.69
N LEU A 256 -15.63 -13.54 -13.88
CA LEU A 256 -16.78 -13.29 -13.02
C LEU A 256 -18.07 -13.61 -13.75
N LYS A 257 -19.07 -14.13 -13.00
CA LYS A 257 -20.45 -14.22 -13.43
C LYS A 257 -21.28 -13.34 -12.50
N MET A 258 -22.08 -12.44 -13.06
CA MET A 258 -22.80 -11.44 -12.29
C MET A 258 -24.28 -11.45 -12.66
N GLN A 259 -25.11 -11.22 -11.64
CA GLN A 259 -26.53 -10.99 -11.77
C GLN A 259 -26.86 -9.57 -11.32
N CYS A 260 -27.53 -8.82 -12.19
CA CYS A 260 -27.94 -7.44 -11.92
C CYS A 260 -29.46 -7.38 -11.84
N SER A 261 -29.99 -6.51 -10.96
CA SER A 261 -31.37 -6.07 -11.02
C SER A 261 -31.46 -4.71 -11.73
N VAL A 262 -32.52 -4.48 -12.45
CA VAL A 262 -32.88 -3.18 -13.02
C VAL A 262 -34.36 -2.93 -12.70
N GLY A 263 -34.63 -2.13 -11.69
CA GLY A 263 -35.97 -2.01 -11.11
C GLY A 263 -36.41 -3.37 -10.53
N GLU A 264 -37.62 -3.81 -10.88
CA GLU A 264 -38.18 -5.11 -10.47
C GLU A 264 -37.70 -6.28 -11.35
N MET A 265 -37.00 -6.02 -12.45
CA MET A 265 -36.54 -7.03 -13.38
C MET A 265 -35.12 -7.50 -13.06
N HIS A 266 -34.91 -8.81 -13.05
CA HIS A 266 -33.58 -9.41 -13.04
C HIS A 266 -33.05 -9.50 -14.47
N MET A 267 -31.85 -8.99 -14.71
CA MET A 267 -31.16 -9.21 -15.97
C MET A 267 -30.58 -10.64 -16.02
N PRO A 268 -30.48 -11.24 -17.21
CA PRO A 268 -29.81 -12.54 -17.35
C PRO A 268 -28.39 -12.46 -16.79
N GLU A 269 -27.92 -13.57 -16.24
CA GLU A 269 -26.53 -13.70 -15.82
C GLU A 269 -25.59 -13.36 -16.99
N SER A 270 -24.55 -12.60 -16.69
CA SER A 270 -23.53 -12.24 -17.66
C SER A 270 -22.14 -12.56 -17.12
N THR A 271 -21.29 -13.06 -18.01
CA THR A 271 -19.87 -13.31 -17.75
C THR A 271 -19.06 -12.11 -18.14
N ALA A 272 -17.97 -11.86 -17.38
CA ALA A 272 -17.03 -10.77 -17.61
C ALA A 272 -15.67 -11.15 -17.02
N VAL A 273 -14.63 -10.43 -17.40
CA VAL A 273 -13.27 -10.61 -16.88
C VAL A 273 -12.94 -9.41 -15.99
N PHE A 274 -12.85 -9.65 -14.70
CA PHE A 274 -12.29 -8.68 -13.76
C PHE A 274 -10.77 -8.68 -13.92
N THR A 275 -10.21 -7.50 -14.02
CA THR A 275 -8.77 -7.31 -14.21
C THR A 275 -8.26 -6.23 -13.28
N VAL A 276 -7.31 -6.57 -12.43
CA VAL A 276 -6.62 -5.66 -11.52
C VAL A 276 -5.20 -5.40 -12.01
N PHE A 277 -4.70 -4.19 -11.77
CA PHE A 277 -3.38 -3.76 -12.20
C PHE A 277 -2.55 -3.30 -11.00
N ILE A 278 -1.27 -3.75 -10.95
CA ILE A 278 -0.26 -3.23 -10.03
C ILE A 278 0.85 -2.60 -10.89
N HIS A 279 0.91 -1.27 -10.86
CA HIS A 279 1.79 -0.45 -11.70
C HIS A 279 2.61 0.55 -10.89
#